data_db7666e52f1f65184e7e7cad7b051aa2
#
_entry.id   db7666e52f1f65184e7e7cad7b051aa2
#
_cell.length_a   1.000
_cell.length_b   1.000
_cell.length_c   1.000
_cell.angle_alpha   90.00
_cell.angle_beta   90.00
_cell.angle_gamma   90.00
#
_symmetry.space_group_name_H-M   'P 1'
#
loop_
_entity.id
_entity.type
_entity.pdbx_description
1 polymer ?
#
loop_
_entity_poly.entity_id
_entity_poly.type
_entity_poly.pdbx_seq_one_letter_code
_entity_poly.pdbx_strand_id
1 'polypeptide(L)'
;PEPPHGAKYVWPIYETFDIFVADLKGNIVKQLTTNKGYDAEATVSPKGDKIVFTSTRTGDLELFTMNIDGSDVKQVTHELGYDGGAFFSPDGTKLIFRSSRPKTDSAIKEYKDLLAKGLVQPTEMELYVCNVDGSDLRKITDLGGANWAPFFHPSGEKILFSSNHKTKTFPFNLFLINVDGTGLEQVTFDKAFDSFPMFSPDGKKLVFSSNRDNGGTRETNMFVADWVD
;
A
#
# COMPACT_ATOMS: atom_id res chain seq x y z
N PRO A 1 24.24 -1.91 4.36
CA PRO A 1 24.63 -1.74 5.75
C PRO A 1 23.36 -1.76 6.60
N GLU A 2 23.36 -2.53 7.68
CA GLU A 2 22.29 -2.41 8.68
C GLU A 2 22.28 -0.97 9.18
N PRO A 3 21.09 -0.36 9.37
CA PRO A 3 21.04 0.92 10.03
C PRO A 3 21.65 0.78 11.43
N PRO A 4 22.33 1.80 11.93
CA PRO A 4 22.91 1.76 13.27
C PRO A 4 21.83 1.38 14.29
N HIS A 5 22.18 0.60 15.31
CA HIS A 5 21.28 0.24 16.41
C HIS A 5 20.57 1.49 16.95
N GLY A 6 19.23 1.49 16.91
CA GLY A 6 18.40 2.63 17.29
C GLY A 6 18.02 3.59 16.15
N ALA A 7 18.46 3.37 14.91
CA ALA A 7 17.98 4.14 13.76
C ALA A 7 16.52 3.79 13.45
N LYS A 8 15.68 4.82 13.28
CA LYS A 8 14.30 4.64 12.86
C LYS A 8 14.26 4.09 11.44
N TYR A 9 13.36 3.13 11.20
CA TYR A 9 13.08 2.66 9.86
C TYR A 9 12.18 3.68 9.16
N VAL A 10 12.70 4.33 8.12
CA VAL A 10 12.02 5.38 7.37
C VAL A 10 12.15 5.15 5.87
N TRP A 11 11.15 5.61 5.12
CA TRP A 11 11.16 5.64 3.65
C TRP A 11 11.36 7.08 3.16
N PRO A 12 12.16 7.29 2.11
CA PRO A 12 12.29 8.59 1.48
C PRO A 12 11.06 8.90 0.61
N ILE A 13 10.63 10.16 0.62
CA ILE A 13 9.61 10.73 -0.24
C ILE A 13 10.33 11.67 -1.22
N TYR A 14 10.36 11.29 -2.48
CA TYR A 14 11.09 12.03 -3.50
C TYR A 14 10.17 13.03 -4.22
N GLU A 15 10.42 14.32 -4.06
CA GLU A 15 9.64 15.41 -4.68
C GLU A 15 9.66 15.39 -6.22
N THR A 16 10.50 14.56 -6.82
CA THR A 16 10.65 14.44 -8.28
C THR A 16 9.93 13.22 -8.85
N PHE A 17 9.16 12.50 -8.01
CA PHE A 17 8.39 11.35 -8.47
C PHE A 17 7.10 11.83 -9.10
N ASP A 18 6.91 11.42 -10.36
CA ASP A 18 5.71 11.63 -11.16
C ASP A 18 5.22 10.31 -11.78
N ILE A 19 3.97 10.31 -12.21
CA ILE A 19 3.34 9.16 -12.84
C ILE A 19 3.45 9.28 -14.36
N PHE A 20 3.94 8.21 -14.98
CA PHE A 20 4.16 8.14 -16.43
C PHE A 20 3.44 6.94 -17.02
N VAL A 21 3.05 7.06 -18.28
CA VAL A 21 2.65 5.93 -19.13
C VAL A 21 3.83 5.55 -20.00
N ALA A 22 4.17 4.26 -20.01
CA ALA A 22 5.18 3.69 -20.90
C ALA A 22 4.54 2.61 -21.79
N ASP A 23 5.10 2.39 -22.98
CA ASP A 23 4.77 1.24 -23.80
C ASP A 23 5.47 -0.04 -23.28
N LEU A 24 5.12 -1.20 -23.84
CA LEU A 24 5.72 -2.48 -23.43
C LEU A 24 7.21 -2.61 -23.81
N LYS A 25 7.77 -1.66 -24.53
CA LYS A 25 9.21 -1.58 -24.84
C LYS A 25 9.98 -0.68 -23.90
N GLY A 26 9.27 -0.05 -22.93
CA GLY A 26 9.85 0.87 -21.94
C GLY A 26 9.96 2.31 -22.41
N ASN A 27 9.42 2.69 -23.57
CA ASN A 27 9.40 4.08 -24.01
C ASN A 27 8.34 4.87 -23.22
N ILE A 28 8.71 6.02 -22.67
CA ILE A 28 7.76 6.95 -22.07
C ILE A 28 6.85 7.53 -23.15
N VAL A 29 5.56 7.29 -23.02
CA VAL A 29 4.51 7.74 -23.96
C VAL A 29 3.88 9.05 -23.49
N LYS A 30 3.66 9.17 -22.17
CA LYS A 30 3.01 10.34 -21.58
C LYS A 30 3.40 10.50 -20.12
N GLN A 31 3.57 11.73 -19.68
CA GLN A 31 3.60 12.09 -18.26
C GLN A 31 2.18 12.47 -17.82
N LEU A 32 1.68 11.87 -16.74
CA LEU A 32 0.32 12.10 -16.25
C LEU A 32 0.26 13.14 -15.14
N THR A 33 1.32 13.26 -14.33
CA THR A 33 1.43 14.26 -13.26
C THR A 33 2.63 15.16 -13.49
N THR A 34 2.50 16.43 -13.13
CA THR A 34 3.56 17.47 -13.22
C THR A 34 3.53 18.38 -12.00
N ASN A 35 2.84 17.95 -10.96
CA ASN A 35 2.69 18.72 -9.75
C ASN A 35 4.00 18.69 -8.95
N LYS A 36 4.35 19.81 -8.31
CA LYS A 36 5.50 19.80 -7.39
C LYS A 36 5.17 18.92 -6.18
N GLY A 37 6.00 17.93 -5.93
CA GLY A 37 5.85 17.01 -4.81
C GLY A 37 5.87 15.56 -5.26
N TYR A 38 5.62 14.65 -4.34
CA TYR A 38 5.61 13.21 -4.56
C TYR A 38 4.27 12.78 -5.16
N ASP A 39 4.28 12.20 -6.37
CA ASP A 39 3.16 11.50 -6.98
C ASP A 39 3.61 10.08 -7.32
N ALA A 40 3.12 9.06 -6.60
CA ALA A 40 3.59 7.69 -6.74
C ALA A 40 2.54 6.64 -6.29
N GLU A 41 2.96 5.37 -6.24
CA GLU A 41 2.13 4.23 -5.80
C GLU A 41 0.83 4.09 -6.63
N ALA A 42 0.90 4.39 -7.92
CA ALA A 42 -0.25 4.39 -8.81
C ALA A 42 -0.74 2.99 -9.13
N THR A 43 -2.06 2.77 -9.02
CA THR A 43 -2.75 1.56 -9.48
C THR A 43 -3.94 1.90 -10.35
N VAL A 44 -4.22 1.04 -11.33
CA VAL A 44 -5.31 1.24 -12.31
C VAL A 44 -6.55 0.48 -11.86
N SER A 45 -7.72 1.07 -12.06
CA SER A 45 -9.01 0.43 -11.79
C SER A 45 -9.23 -0.83 -12.67
N PRO A 46 -10.01 -1.80 -12.24
CA PRO A 46 -10.33 -2.98 -13.05
C PRO A 46 -11.00 -2.65 -14.40
N LYS A 47 -11.65 -1.50 -14.49
CA LYS A 47 -12.29 -1.01 -15.73
C LYS A 47 -11.31 -0.30 -16.66
N GLY A 48 -10.08 -0.02 -16.22
CA GLY A 48 -9.07 0.68 -16.99
C GLY A 48 -9.37 2.17 -17.23
N ASP A 49 -10.27 2.76 -16.46
CA ASP A 49 -10.76 4.13 -16.64
C ASP A 49 -10.18 5.13 -15.63
N LYS A 50 -9.70 4.65 -14.48
CA LYS A 50 -9.17 5.50 -13.40
C LYS A 50 -7.85 4.97 -12.86
N ILE A 51 -7.11 5.90 -12.26
CA ILE A 51 -5.89 5.64 -11.50
C ILE A 51 -6.11 6.17 -10.08
N VAL A 52 -5.72 5.41 -9.05
CA VAL A 52 -5.53 5.90 -7.69
C VAL A 52 -4.03 6.01 -7.41
N PHE A 53 -3.61 7.04 -6.70
CA PHE A 53 -2.19 7.27 -6.39
C PHE A 53 -2.03 8.06 -5.09
N THR A 54 -0.83 8.00 -4.51
CA THR A 54 -0.44 8.78 -3.33
C THR A 54 0.22 10.08 -3.76
N SER A 55 -0.14 11.21 -3.15
CA SER A 55 0.42 12.52 -3.48
C SER A 55 0.63 13.39 -2.25
N THR A 56 1.69 14.23 -2.30
CA THR A 56 1.95 15.25 -1.27
C THR A 56 1.46 16.65 -1.67
N ARG A 57 0.67 16.80 -2.73
CA ARG A 57 0.23 18.08 -3.29
C ARG A 57 -0.56 18.98 -2.33
N THR A 58 -1.15 18.41 -1.29
CA THR A 58 -1.89 19.14 -0.23
C THR A 58 -1.08 19.34 1.04
N GLY A 59 0.20 18.91 1.06
CA GLY A 59 1.09 19.06 2.20
C GLY A 59 1.12 17.85 3.13
N ASP A 60 0.33 16.81 2.84
CA ASP A 60 0.34 15.51 3.51
C ASP A 60 0.34 14.38 2.46
N LEU A 61 0.58 13.13 2.91
CA LEU A 61 0.52 11.95 2.06
C LEU A 61 -0.91 11.45 1.98
N GLU A 62 -1.62 11.86 0.93
CA GLU A 62 -3.03 11.58 0.72
C GLU A 62 -3.27 10.78 -0.56
N LEU A 63 -4.38 10.07 -0.62
CA LEU A 63 -4.82 9.41 -1.83
C LEU A 63 -5.57 10.37 -2.75
N PHE A 64 -5.28 10.23 -4.04
CA PHE A 64 -5.95 10.93 -5.12
C PHE A 64 -6.39 9.94 -6.19
N THR A 65 -7.46 10.26 -6.90
CA THR A 65 -7.85 9.59 -8.14
C THR A 65 -7.74 10.53 -9.32
N MET A 66 -7.53 9.98 -10.51
CA MET A 66 -7.61 10.68 -11.79
C MET A 66 -8.15 9.75 -12.87
N ASN A 67 -8.57 10.30 -13.99
CA ASN A 67 -8.86 9.50 -15.18
C ASN A 67 -7.58 8.87 -15.73
N ILE A 68 -7.71 7.79 -16.51
CA ILE A 68 -6.57 7.09 -17.11
C ILE A 68 -5.68 7.99 -17.99
N ASP A 69 -6.21 9.10 -18.47
CA ASP A 69 -5.48 10.08 -19.26
C ASP A 69 -4.79 11.18 -18.43
N GLY A 70 -4.88 11.12 -17.09
CA GLY A 70 -4.33 12.10 -16.14
C GLY A 70 -5.26 13.28 -15.83
N SER A 71 -6.43 13.36 -16.43
CA SER A 71 -7.41 14.41 -16.18
C SER A 71 -8.26 14.15 -14.92
N ASP A 72 -9.03 15.14 -14.47
CA ASP A 72 -10.01 15.04 -13.37
C ASP A 72 -9.41 14.54 -12.05
N VAL A 73 -8.29 15.13 -11.62
CA VAL A 73 -7.62 14.76 -10.36
C VAL A 73 -8.47 15.19 -9.18
N LYS A 74 -8.80 14.22 -8.30
CA LYS A 74 -9.63 14.42 -7.10
C LYS A 74 -8.95 13.84 -5.88
N GLN A 75 -8.96 14.57 -4.77
CA GLN A 75 -8.53 14.06 -3.48
C GLN A 75 -9.56 13.11 -2.90
N VAL A 76 -9.08 12.00 -2.32
CA VAL A 76 -9.89 10.93 -1.74
C VAL A 76 -9.83 10.96 -0.22
N THR A 77 -8.63 11.12 0.35
CA THR A 77 -8.40 11.14 1.80
C THR A 77 -7.97 12.52 2.28
N HIS A 78 -8.26 12.84 3.55
CA HIS A 78 -8.07 14.18 4.11
C HIS A 78 -7.58 14.17 5.57
N GLU A 79 -7.28 13.00 6.14
CA GLU A 79 -6.90 12.87 7.52
C GLU A 79 -5.38 12.85 7.69
N LEU A 80 -4.87 13.56 8.70
CA LEU A 80 -3.44 13.62 8.98
C LEU A 80 -2.83 12.23 9.10
N GLY A 81 -1.81 11.97 8.30
CA GLY A 81 -1.03 10.73 8.30
C GLY A 81 -0.71 10.25 6.89
N TYR A 82 0.00 9.15 6.81
CA TYR A 82 0.39 8.57 5.53
C TYR A 82 -0.69 7.64 5.00
N ASP A 83 -1.37 8.01 3.94
CA ASP A 83 -2.25 7.17 3.16
C ASP A 83 -1.57 6.72 1.86
N GLY A 84 -1.45 5.43 1.62
CA GLY A 84 -0.74 4.96 0.44
C GLY A 84 -0.94 3.49 0.09
N GLY A 85 -0.38 3.11 -1.07
CA GLY A 85 -0.45 1.75 -1.60
C GLY A 85 -1.87 1.24 -1.83
N ALA A 86 -2.71 2.08 -2.41
CA ALA A 86 -4.11 1.79 -2.62
C ALA A 86 -4.36 0.88 -3.83
N PHE A 87 -5.33 -0.02 -3.69
CA PHE A 87 -5.87 -0.84 -4.77
C PHE A 87 -7.39 -0.73 -4.84
N PHE A 88 -7.92 -0.79 -6.05
CA PHE A 88 -9.37 -0.85 -6.27
C PHE A 88 -9.93 -2.23 -5.91
N SER A 89 -11.18 -2.26 -5.45
CA SER A 89 -11.98 -3.49 -5.38
C SER A 89 -12.24 -4.06 -6.79
N PRO A 90 -12.55 -5.37 -6.92
CA PRO A 90 -12.78 -6.00 -8.22
C PRO A 90 -13.92 -5.35 -9.04
N ASP A 91 -14.91 -4.76 -8.40
CA ASP A 91 -16.00 -4.01 -9.04
C ASP A 91 -15.65 -2.53 -9.33
N GLY A 92 -14.48 -2.06 -8.84
CA GLY A 92 -13.99 -0.70 -9.01
C GLY A 92 -14.72 0.35 -8.18
N THR A 93 -15.49 -0.03 -7.16
CA THR A 93 -16.29 0.91 -6.34
C THR A 93 -15.62 1.33 -5.04
N LYS A 94 -14.64 0.56 -4.57
CA LYS A 94 -13.92 0.81 -3.30
C LYS A 94 -12.42 0.84 -3.50
N LEU A 95 -11.75 1.42 -2.52
CA LEU A 95 -10.30 1.41 -2.37
C LEU A 95 -9.94 0.74 -1.05
N ILE A 96 -8.90 -0.10 -1.06
CA ILE A 96 -8.20 -0.60 0.12
C ILE A 96 -6.79 0.01 0.15
N PHE A 97 -6.32 0.45 1.30
CA PHE A 97 -5.01 1.08 1.43
C PHE A 97 -4.44 0.92 2.84
N ARG A 98 -3.14 1.16 3.00
CA ARG A 98 -2.50 1.28 4.31
C ARG A 98 -2.48 2.72 4.77
N SER A 99 -2.62 2.92 6.07
CA SER A 99 -2.65 4.25 6.64
C SER A 99 -2.02 4.31 8.02
N SER A 100 -1.27 5.39 8.29
CA SER A 100 -0.92 5.79 9.65
C SER A 100 -1.87 6.89 10.13
N ARG A 101 -2.14 6.92 11.43
CA ARG A 101 -2.97 7.96 12.06
C ARG A 101 -2.34 8.36 13.39
N PRO A 102 -1.34 9.27 13.38
CA PRO A 102 -0.71 9.74 14.60
C PRO A 102 -1.73 10.50 15.47
N LYS A 103 -1.90 10.07 16.73
CA LYS A 103 -2.95 10.58 17.63
C LYS A 103 -2.44 11.47 18.75
N THR A 104 -1.21 11.29 19.18
CA THR A 104 -0.63 12.10 20.27
C THR A 104 0.13 13.29 19.70
N ASP A 105 0.23 14.37 20.45
CA ASP A 105 0.98 15.57 20.03
C ASP A 105 2.43 15.23 19.65
N SER A 106 3.05 14.30 20.38
CA SER A 106 4.41 13.84 20.10
C SER A 106 4.48 13.09 18.76
N ALA A 107 3.54 12.16 18.49
CA ALA A 107 3.50 11.40 17.25
C ALA A 107 3.17 12.30 16.04
N ILE A 108 2.25 13.25 16.22
CA ILE A 108 1.91 14.26 15.21
C ILE A 108 3.14 15.11 14.86
N LYS A 109 3.84 15.59 15.90
CA LYS A 109 5.06 16.38 15.70
C LYS A 109 6.12 15.58 14.97
N GLU A 110 6.36 14.34 15.39
CA GLU A 110 7.33 13.46 14.77
C GLU A 110 7.00 13.18 13.29
N TYR A 111 5.76 12.87 12.98
CA TYR A 111 5.30 12.66 11.62
C TYR A 111 5.57 13.88 10.73
N LYS A 112 5.18 15.07 11.20
CA LYS A 112 5.41 16.33 10.49
C LYS A 112 6.89 16.66 10.32
N ASP A 113 7.70 16.43 11.33
CA ASP A 113 9.15 16.66 11.30
C ASP A 113 9.86 15.71 10.30
N LEU A 114 9.38 14.48 10.17
CA LEU A 114 9.88 13.53 9.17
C LEU A 114 9.44 13.95 7.76
N LEU A 115 8.16 14.25 7.57
CA LEU A 115 7.61 14.65 6.28
C LEU A 115 8.29 15.92 5.75
N ALA A 116 8.56 16.90 6.61
CA ALA A 116 9.32 18.11 6.26
C ALA A 116 10.76 17.83 5.79
N LYS A 117 11.30 16.65 6.11
CA LYS A 117 12.62 16.18 5.65
C LYS A 117 12.52 15.23 4.45
N GLY A 118 11.33 15.07 3.85
CA GLY A 118 11.08 14.10 2.80
C GLY A 118 11.17 12.65 3.27
N LEU A 119 10.76 12.37 4.49
CA LEU A 119 10.79 11.03 5.10
C LEU A 119 9.42 10.66 5.69
N VAL A 120 9.13 9.36 5.74
CA VAL A 120 7.97 8.81 6.43
C VAL A 120 8.34 7.52 7.16
N GLN A 121 7.71 7.28 8.32
CA GLN A 121 7.91 6.06 9.10
C GLN A 121 6.73 5.09 8.86
N PRO A 122 6.94 3.93 8.22
CA PRO A 122 5.86 3.01 7.85
C PRO A 122 5.60 1.89 8.87
N THR A 123 5.97 2.07 10.12
CA THR A 123 6.01 0.97 11.11
C THR A 123 4.72 0.79 11.92
N GLU A 124 3.87 1.82 11.99
CA GLU A 124 2.57 1.78 12.67
C GLU A 124 1.49 2.12 11.66
N MET A 125 1.06 1.11 10.94
CA MET A 125 0.09 1.27 9.85
C MET A 125 -1.03 0.23 9.96
N GLU A 126 -2.24 0.69 9.72
CA GLU A 126 -3.44 -0.15 9.65
C GLU A 126 -4.08 -0.07 8.27
N LEU A 127 -4.96 -1.02 7.98
CA LEU A 127 -5.68 -1.04 6.72
C LEU A 127 -7.01 -0.31 6.83
N TYR A 128 -7.32 0.43 5.80
CA TYR A 128 -8.55 1.20 5.66
C TYR A 128 -9.21 0.92 4.32
N VAL A 129 -10.54 0.94 4.30
CA VAL A 129 -11.36 0.87 3.08
C VAL A 129 -12.24 2.10 3.00
N CYS A 130 -12.46 2.60 1.79
CA CYS A 130 -13.44 3.65 1.51
C CYS A 130 -14.07 3.44 0.12
N ASN A 131 -15.10 4.19 -0.19
CA ASN A 131 -15.56 4.35 -1.57
C ASN A 131 -14.52 5.15 -2.38
N VAL A 132 -14.55 5.03 -3.71
CA VAL A 132 -13.59 5.72 -4.61
C VAL A 132 -13.65 7.25 -4.49
N ASP A 133 -14.76 7.80 -4.01
CA ASP A 133 -14.92 9.22 -3.71
C ASP A 133 -14.49 9.62 -2.29
N GLY A 134 -13.93 8.69 -1.50
CA GLY A 134 -13.49 8.92 -0.12
C GLY A 134 -14.58 8.74 0.93
N SER A 135 -15.85 8.58 0.55
CA SER A 135 -16.92 8.34 1.50
C SER A 135 -16.85 6.94 2.13
N ASP A 136 -17.57 6.71 3.22
CA ASP A 136 -17.60 5.44 3.97
C ASP A 136 -16.21 4.94 4.39
N LEU A 137 -15.34 5.85 4.83
CA LEU A 137 -14.00 5.53 5.32
C LEU A 137 -14.08 4.70 6.60
N ARG A 138 -13.51 3.48 6.56
CA ARG A 138 -13.53 2.56 7.70
C ARG A 138 -12.16 1.92 7.92
N LYS A 139 -11.75 1.83 9.18
CA LYS A 139 -10.60 1.05 9.61
C LYS A 139 -10.94 -0.44 9.59
N ILE A 140 -10.11 -1.26 8.93
CA ILE A 140 -10.32 -2.71 8.79
C ILE A 140 -9.50 -3.49 9.81
N THR A 141 -8.28 -3.04 10.11
CA THR A 141 -7.39 -3.69 11.07
C THR A 141 -7.13 -2.79 12.28
N ASP A 142 -6.95 -3.40 13.44
CA ASP A 142 -6.46 -2.76 14.68
C ASP A 142 -5.46 -3.70 15.36
N LEU A 143 -4.42 -4.06 14.61
CA LEU A 143 -3.48 -5.11 14.97
C LEU A 143 -2.19 -4.53 15.56
N GLY A 144 -1.91 -3.26 15.27
CA GLY A 144 -0.64 -2.61 15.52
C GLY A 144 0.49 -3.17 14.68
N GLY A 145 1.64 -2.51 14.72
CA GLY A 145 2.77 -2.83 13.85
C GLY A 145 2.52 -2.40 12.41
N ALA A 146 3.21 -3.01 11.48
CA ALA A 146 3.12 -2.69 10.06
C ALA A 146 2.19 -3.66 9.34
N ASN A 147 1.06 -3.15 8.84
CA ASN A 147 0.13 -3.87 7.98
C ASN A 147 0.20 -3.25 6.59
N TRP A 148 0.77 -3.95 5.61
CA TRP A 148 1.17 -3.41 4.32
C TRP A 148 0.57 -4.16 3.14
N ALA A 149 0.65 -3.52 1.97
CA ALA A 149 0.36 -4.11 0.68
C ALA A 149 -0.96 -4.89 0.63
N PRO A 150 -2.09 -4.27 1.03
CA PRO A 150 -3.38 -4.92 0.95
C PRO A 150 -3.82 -5.11 -0.49
N PHE A 151 -4.44 -6.23 -0.78
CA PHE A 151 -5.03 -6.53 -2.08
C PHE A 151 -6.37 -7.24 -1.91
N PHE A 152 -7.39 -6.85 -2.68
CA PHE A 152 -8.67 -7.54 -2.64
C PHE A 152 -8.58 -8.95 -3.23
N HIS A 153 -9.20 -9.91 -2.54
CA HIS A 153 -9.56 -11.18 -3.17
C HIS A 153 -10.55 -10.92 -4.32
N PRO A 154 -10.51 -11.67 -5.43
CA PRO A 154 -11.41 -11.46 -6.57
C PRO A 154 -12.91 -11.54 -6.25
N SER A 155 -13.30 -12.18 -5.14
CA SER A 155 -14.69 -12.15 -4.65
C SER A 155 -15.13 -10.73 -4.20
N GLY A 156 -14.19 -9.84 -3.88
CA GLY A 156 -14.48 -8.55 -3.26
C GLY A 156 -14.83 -8.60 -1.77
N GLU A 157 -14.88 -9.78 -1.16
CA GLU A 157 -15.32 -9.98 0.24
C GLU A 157 -14.16 -10.04 1.23
N LYS A 158 -12.94 -10.35 0.75
CA LYS A 158 -11.74 -10.54 1.56
C LYS A 158 -10.58 -9.69 1.07
N ILE A 159 -9.64 -9.42 1.97
CA ILE A 159 -8.40 -8.67 1.72
C ILE A 159 -7.24 -9.54 2.17
N LEU A 160 -6.26 -9.71 1.29
CA LEU A 160 -4.98 -10.33 1.60
C LEU A 160 -3.94 -9.22 1.82
N PHE A 161 -3.12 -9.34 2.85
CA PHE A 161 -2.13 -8.31 3.20
C PHE A 161 -0.91 -8.90 3.90
N SER A 162 0.17 -8.13 3.95
CA SER A 162 1.40 -8.47 4.66
C SER A 162 1.42 -7.81 6.03
N SER A 163 1.82 -8.56 7.07
CA SER A 163 1.83 -8.02 8.42
C SER A 163 2.91 -8.63 9.31
N ASN A 164 3.45 -7.79 10.20
CA ASN A 164 4.29 -8.21 11.32
C ASN A 164 3.60 -8.07 12.68
N HIS A 165 2.29 -7.96 12.73
CA HIS A 165 1.55 -7.65 13.95
C HIS A 165 1.83 -8.61 15.12
N LYS A 166 2.17 -9.87 14.83
CA LYS A 166 2.49 -10.88 15.86
C LYS A 166 3.83 -10.64 16.54
N THR A 167 4.78 -10.05 15.83
CA THR A 167 6.17 -9.89 16.28
C THR A 167 6.58 -8.43 16.47
N LYS A 168 5.92 -7.50 15.77
CA LYS A 168 6.24 -6.07 15.64
C LYS A 168 7.59 -5.79 14.96
N THR A 169 8.27 -6.85 14.52
CA THR A 169 9.55 -6.81 13.80
C THR A 169 9.50 -7.79 12.62
N PHE A 170 10.49 -8.64 12.45
CA PHE A 170 10.48 -9.76 11.53
C PHE A 170 9.94 -11.02 12.23
N PRO A 171 9.28 -11.95 11.54
CA PRO A 171 8.96 -11.96 10.10
C PRO A 171 7.72 -11.15 9.74
N PHE A 172 7.54 -10.91 8.43
CA PHE A 172 6.27 -10.51 7.84
C PHE A 172 5.62 -11.71 7.18
N ASN A 173 4.35 -11.94 7.46
CA ASN A 173 3.58 -13.02 6.85
C ASN A 173 2.34 -12.46 6.15
N LEU A 174 1.76 -13.25 5.25
CA LEU A 174 0.49 -12.94 4.62
C LEU A 174 -0.67 -13.35 5.52
N PHE A 175 -1.67 -12.47 5.59
CA PHE A 175 -2.91 -12.66 6.34
C PHE A 175 -4.09 -12.33 5.45
N LEU A 176 -5.19 -13.04 5.65
CA LEU A 176 -6.48 -12.82 5.02
C LEU A 176 -7.45 -12.29 6.07
N ILE A 177 -8.30 -11.33 5.69
CA ILE A 177 -9.32 -10.75 6.56
C ILE A 177 -10.56 -10.40 5.73
N ASN A 178 -11.75 -10.48 6.30
CA ASN A 178 -12.97 -9.99 5.65
C ASN A 178 -12.96 -8.46 5.54
N VAL A 179 -13.64 -7.91 4.53
CA VAL A 179 -13.74 -6.44 4.32
C VAL A 179 -14.42 -5.72 5.50
N ASP A 180 -15.17 -6.44 6.34
CA ASP A 180 -15.75 -5.91 7.58
C ASP A 180 -14.82 -5.94 8.80
N GLY A 181 -13.58 -6.46 8.62
CA GLY A 181 -12.57 -6.57 9.67
C GLY A 181 -12.66 -7.84 10.52
N THR A 182 -13.54 -8.75 10.20
CA THR A 182 -13.68 -10.05 10.89
C THR A 182 -12.88 -11.16 10.19
N GLY A 183 -12.76 -12.33 10.82
CA GLY A 183 -12.22 -13.53 10.17
C GLY A 183 -10.74 -13.45 9.82
N LEU A 184 -9.91 -12.80 10.65
CA LEU A 184 -8.46 -12.76 10.44
C LEU A 184 -7.85 -14.16 10.45
N GLU A 185 -7.17 -14.51 9.36
CA GLU A 185 -6.52 -15.80 9.14
C GLU A 185 -5.08 -15.60 8.66
N GLN A 186 -4.14 -16.41 9.15
CA GLN A 186 -2.76 -16.40 8.68
C GLN A 186 -2.62 -17.36 7.50
N VAL A 187 -2.02 -16.88 6.41
CA VAL A 187 -1.85 -17.62 5.14
C VAL A 187 -0.43 -18.19 5.00
N THR A 188 0.59 -17.43 5.38
CA THR A 188 1.97 -17.91 5.34
C THR A 188 2.58 -17.94 6.74
N PHE A 189 3.52 -18.89 6.98
CA PHE A 189 4.06 -19.21 8.31
C PHE A 189 5.58 -19.22 8.36
N ASP A 190 6.23 -18.74 7.31
CA ASP A 190 7.68 -18.74 7.21
C ASP A 190 8.31 -17.67 8.12
N LYS A 191 9.61 -17.80 8.38
CA LYS A 191 10.42 -16.78 9.04
C LYS A 191 10.97 -15.74 8.04
N ALA A 192 10.35 -15.67 6.87
CA ALA A 192 10.73 -14.80 5.78
C ALA A 192 9.97 -13.45 5.82
N PHE A 193 10.32 -12.57 4.89
CA PHE A 193 9.53 -11.39 4.53
C PHE A 193 8.61 -11.78 3.37
N ASP A 194 7.34 -12.05 3.65
CA ASP A 194 6.31 -12.28 2.66
C ASP A 194 5.47 -11.01 2.48
N SER A 195 5.42 -10.46 1.26
CA SER A 195 4.73 -9.20 1.01
C SER A 195 4.25 -9.05 -0.44
N PHE A 196 3.54 -7.97 -0.71
CA PHE A 196 3.02 -7.58 -2.03
C PHE A 196 2.19 -8.70 -2.70
N PRO A 197 1.19 -9.27 -2.00
CA PRO A 197 0.36 -10.30 -2.57
C PRO A 197 -0.58 -9.73 -3.62
N MET A 198 -0.77 -10.46 -4.72
CA MET A 198 -1.75 -10.13 -5.76
C MET A 198 -2.37 -11.41 -6.29
N PHE A 199 -3.70 -11.42 -6.46
CA PHE A 199 -4.41 -12.53 -7.08
C PHE A 199 -4.42 -12.40 -8.60
N SER A 200 -4.44 -13.56 -9.29
CA SER A 200 -4.86 -13.59 -10.70
C SER A 200 -6.34 -13.19 -10.81
N PRO A 201 -6.76 -12.64 -11.97
CA PRO A 201 -8.15 -12.21 -12.15
C PRO A 201 -9.20 -13.30 -11.93
N ASP A 202 -8.84 -14.56 -12.14
CA ASP A 202 -9.70 -15.73 -11.93
C ASP A 202 -9.66 -16.28 -10.50
N GLY A 203 -8.84 -15.68 -9.63
CA GLY A 203 -8.67 -16.07 -8.23
C GLY A 203 -7.91 -17.36 -7.98
N LYS A 204 -7.37 -18.03 -9.02
CA LYS A 204 -6.74 -19.34 -8.89
C LYS A 204 -5.25 -19.31 -8.57
N LYS A 205 -4.62 -18.17 -8.74
CA LYS A 205 -3.20 -17.98 -8.47
C LYS A 205 -2.98 -16.80 -7.54
N LEU A 206 -2.01 -16.97 -6.67
CA LEU A 206 -1.46 -15.92 -5.83
C LEU A 206 0.00 -15.69 -6.22
N VAL A 207 0.37 -14.45 -6.54
CA VAL A 207 1.75 -14.02 -6.64
C VAL A 207 2.10 -13.20 -5.40
N PHE A 208 3.30 -13.37 -4.86
CA PHE A 208 3.81 -12.58 -3.74
C PHE A 208 5.32 -12.52 -3.78
N SER A 209 5.89 -11.52 -3.12
CA SER A 209 7.33 -11.40 -2.93
C SER A 209 7.77 -12.05 -1.64
N SER A 210 8.89 -12.77 -1.67
CA SER A 210 9.46 -13.40 -0.47
C SER A 210 10.99 -13.45 -0.54
N ASN A 211 11.63 -13.35 0.62
CA ASN A 211 13.07 -13.62 0.75
C ASN A 211 13.36 -15.02 1.27
N ARG A 212 12.38 -15.94 1.23
CA ARG A 212 12.59 -17.36 1.51
C ARG A 212 13.56 -17.97 0.48
N ASP A 213 14.26 -19.02 0.86
CA ASP A 213 15.15 -19.78 -0.01
C ASP A 213 16.18 -18.94 -0.78
N ASN A 214 16.56 -17.78 -0.24
CA ASN A 214 17.48 -16.83 -0.88
C ASN A 214 18.97 -17.18 -0.67
N GLY A 215 19.29 -18.37 -0.11
CA GLY A 215 20.67 -18.80 0.13
C GLY A 215 21.43 -17.95 1.15
N GLY A 216 20.72 -17.17 1.99
CA GLY A 216 21.30 -16.26 2.97
C GLY A 216 21.70 -14.89 2.41
N THR A 217 21.29 -14.58 1.18
CA THR A 217 21.43 -13.24 0.58
C THR A 217 20.35 -12.29 1.10
N ARG A 218 20.32 -11.06 0.58
CA ARG A 218 19.24 -10.07 0.85
C ARG A 218 18.20 -10.00 -0.27
N GLU A 219 18.25 -10.93 -1.19
CA GLU A 219 17.35 -10.95 -2.35
C GLU A 219 15.93 -11.30 -1.94
N THR A 220 14.99 -10.61 -2.57
CA THR A 220 13.56 -10.91 -2.51
C THR A 220 13.11 -11.32 -3.89
N ASN A 221 12.50 -12.48 -4.02
CA ASN A 221 12.07 -13.06 -5.28
C ASN A 221 10.55 -13.13 -5.36
N MET A 222 10.03 -13.29 -6.57
CA MET A 222 8.59 -13.50 -6.79
C MET A 222 8.26 -14.99 -6.76
N PHE A 223 7.21 -15.32 -6.02
CA PHE A 223 6.66 -16.67 -5.90
C PHE A 223 5.24 -16.68 -6.47
N VAL A 224 4.87 -17.79 -7.07
CA VAL A 224 3.52 -18.06 -7.55
C VAL A 224 3.03 -19.33 -6.88
N ALA A 225 1.85 -19.27 -6.29
CA ALA A 225 1.18 -20.42 -5.67
C ALA A 225 -0.21 -20.63 -6.29
N ASP A 226 -0.69 -21.87 -6.28
CA ASP A 226 -2.08 -22.15 -6.50
C ASP A 226 -2.89 -21.69 -5.28
N TRP A 227 -4.02 -21.03 -5.52
CA TRP A 227 -4.96 -20.67 -4.47
C TRP A 227 -6.11 -21.68 -4.44
N VAL A 228 -6.41 -22.18 -3.26
CA VAL A 228 -7.51 -23.11 -2.99
C VAL A 228 -8.33 -22.49 -1.85
N ASP A 229 -9.63 -22.26 -2.10
CA ASP A 229 -10.60 -21.74 -1.12
C ASP A 229 -10.93 -22.80 -0.04
#